data_2941d01016f14abe89512bd7e5ee4226
#
_entry.id   2941d01016f14abe89512bd7e5ee4226
#
_cell.length_a   1.000
_cell.length_b   1.000
_cell.length_c   1.000
_cell.angle_alpha   90.00
_cell.angle_beta   90.00
_cell.angle_gamma   90.00
#
_symmetry.space_group_name_H-M   'P 1'
#
loop_
_entity.id
_entity.type
_entity.pdbx_description
1 polymer ?
#
loop_
_entity_poly.entity_id
_entity_poly.type
_entity_poly.pdbx_seq_one_letter_code
_entity_poly.pdbx_strand_id
1 'polypeptide(L)'
;SDKYIWIHVKFTNIFDDDNQPIKAVGVYQNIDEQVRLESRYLQEIKYRQKLMQRSITNLEVNLTTDEVIKAHNVTYNLLGLDEKASYSEFIKKMVTLVADEDKHLFLDTFGLDNVRQAYHDGKDDLRISFLFYRPTKKRYGWVSTHMMFLYNEETNQLMGFFYANDIDDDKRKTIELTRQARTDALTGLINRRELERVITSEIQLVEPGNYGALFMIDVDNFKLVNDANGHSAGDETLRFVANRLKSLFRGDDVVGRFGGDEF
;
A
#
# COMPACT_ATOMS: atom_id res chain seq x y z
N SER A 1 -30.41 8.23 20.59
CA SER A 1 -29.11 8.44 21.23
C SER A 1 -28.94 9.92 21.50
N ASP A 2 -28.83 10.30 22.77
CA ASP A 2 -28.68 11.67 23.21
C ASP A 2 -27.41 12.26 22.59
N LYS A 3 -27.58 13.29 21.77
CA LYS A 3 -26.45 14.02 21.19
C LYS A 3 -26.01 15.08 22.17
N TYR A 4 -24.88 14.85 22.83
CA TYR A 4 -24.21 15.89 23.60
C TYR A 4 -23.56 16.92 22.68
N ILE A 5 -23.57 18.18 23.08
CA ILE A 5 -22.93 19.31 22.40
C ILE A 5 -21.95 19.99 23.36
N TRP A 6 -20.87 20.53 22.81
CA TRP A 6 -19.90 21.31 23.57
C TRP A 6 -20.37 22.76 23.67
N ILE A 7 -20.41 23.27 24.91
CA ILE A 7 -20.79 24.64 25.19
C ILE A 7 -19.68 25.32 25.99
N HIS A 8 -19.23 26.48 25.52
CA HIS A 8 -18.39 27.38 26.28
C HIS A 8 -19.27 28.33 27.09
N VAL A 9 -19.04 28.41 28.39
CA VAL A 9 -19.85 29.27 29.30
C VAL A 9 -18.93 30.23 30.02
N LYS A 10 -19.25 31.53 29.98
CA LYS A 10 -18.54 32.58 30.70
C LYS A 10 -19.54 33.28 31.61
N PHE A 11 -19.24 33.35 32.92
CA PHE A 11 -20.03 34.05 33.88
C PHE A 11 -19.31 35.29 34.39
N THR A 12 -20.09 36.36 34.64
CA THR A 12 -19.59 37.54 35.29
C THR A 12 -20.57 37.86 36.47
N ASN A 13 -20.04 37.97 37.66
CA ASN A 13 -20.84 38.37 38.82
C ASN A 13 -20.87 39.88 38.90
N ILE A 14 -22.04 40.38 39.26
CA ILE A 14 -22.26 41.79 39.56
C ILE A 14 -22.47 41.88 41.08
N PHE A 15 -21.75 42.77 41.70
CA PHE A 15 -21.74 42.95 43.17
C PHE A 15 -22.43 44.26 43.56
N ASP A 16 -22.96 44.38 44.76
CA ASP A 16 -23.43 45.62 45.38
C ASP A 16 -22.25 46.42 45.96
N ASP A 17 -22.62 47.58 46.61
CA ASP A 17 -21.65 48.50 47.24
C ASP A 17 -20.94 47.85 48.45
N ASP A 18 -21.52 46.80 49.05
CA ASP A 18 -20.97 46.00 50.15
C ASP A 18 -20.22 44.77 49.66
N ASN A 19 -19.90 44.68 48.32
CA ASN A 19 -19.18 43.59 47.66
C ASN A 19 -19.87 42.22 47.80
N GLN A 20 -21.23 42.21 47.93
CA GLN A 20 -22.04 40.99 47.90
C GLN A 20 -22.55 40.73 46.46
N PRO A 21 -22.51 39.46 45.98
CA PRO A 21 -22.97 39.16 44.66
C PRO A 21 -24.52 39.26 44.54
N ILE A 22 -25.00 40.21 43.78
CA ILE A 22 -26.44 40.42 43.58
C ILE A 22 -26.98 39.81 42.29
N LYS A 23 -26.11 39.58 41.31
CA LYS A 23 -26.50 39.03 40.01
C LYS A 23 -25.31 38.37 39.34
N ALA A 24 -25.58 37.26 38.62
CA ALA A 24 -24.64 36.66 37.69
C ALA A 24 -25.22 36.79 36.30
N VAL A 25 -24.38 37.18 35.33
CA VAL A 25 -24.72 37.20 33.92
C VAL A 25 -23.82 36.16 33.22
N GLY A 26 -24.45 35.18 32.59
CA GLY A 26 -23.74 34.14 31.84
C GLY A 26 -24.02 34.28 30.35
N VAL A 27 -22.96 34.11 29.56
CA VAL A 27 -23.06 33.96 28.10
C VAL A 27 -22.59 32.53 27.79
N TYR A 28 -23.35 31.83 26.99
CA TYR A 28 -22.97 30.53 26.49
C TYR A 28 -22.86 30.57 24.96
N GLN A 29 -21.85 29.86 24.46
CA GLN A 29 -21.58 29.70 23.05
C GLN A 29 -21.50 28.23 22.70
N ASN A 30 -22.20 27.81 21.66
CA ASN A 30 -22.07 26.48 21.13
C ASN A 30 -20.73 26.40 20.38
N ILE A 31 -19.82 25.56 20.87
CA ILE A 31 -18.48 25.32 20.28
C ILE A 31 -18.33 23.89 19.75
N ASP A 32 -19.44 23.17 19.54
CA ASP A 32 -19.42 21.76 19.14
C ASP A 32 -18.68 21.55 17.81
N GLU A 33 -18.94 22.41 16.83
CA GLU A 33 -18.27 22.35 15.52
C GLU A 33 -16.78 22.63 15.64
N GLN A 34 -16.40 23.63 16.44
CA GLN A 34 -14.99 23.98 16.67
C GLN A 34 -14.23 22.81 17.33
N VAL A 35 -14.79 22.20 18.38
CA VAL A 35 -14.18 21.07 19.08
C VAL A 35 -14.09 19.84 18.18
N ARG A 36 -15.07 19.59 17.33
CA ARG A 36 -15.03 18.49 16.35
C ARG A 36 -13.97 18.69 15.29
N LEU A 37 -13.85 19.92 14.76
CA LEU A 37 -12.80 20.25 13.79
C LEU A 37 -11.41 20.11 14.42
N GLU A 38 -11.22 20.63 15.62
CA GLU A 38 -9.95 20.49 16.36
C GLU A 38 -9.61 19.03 16.66
N SER A 39 -10.58 18.23 17.08
CA SER A 39 -10.40 16.79 17.32
C SER A 39 -10.03 16.03 16.04
N ARG A 40 -10.66 16.33 14.92
CA ARG A 40 -10.31 15.75 13.61
C ARG A 40 -8.89 16.14 13.21
N TYR A 41 -8.55 17.41 13.35
CA TYR A 41 -7.21 17.91 13.05
C TYR A 41 -6.13 17.22 13.90
N LEU A 42 -6.36 17.09 15.22
CA LEU A 42 -5.45 16.37 16.12
C LEU A 42 -5.33 14.88 15.79
N GLN A 43 -6.43 14.22 15.42
CA GLN A 43 -6.40 12.83 14.97
C GLN A 43 -5.59 12.68 13.67
N GLU A 44 -5.76 13.59 12.75
CA GLU A 44 -5.02 13.60 11.49
C GLU A 44 -3.52 13.82 11.71
N ILE A 45 -3.14 14.77 12.57
CA ILE A 45 -1.74 14.97 12.97
C ILE A 45 -1.15 13.71 13.61
N LYS A 46 -1.86 13.09 14.55
CA LYS A 46 -1.40 11.83 15.18
C LYS A 46 -1.26 10.70 14.19
N TYR A 47 -2.16 10.59 13.23
CA TYR A 47 -2.09 9.59 12.18
C TYR A 47 -0.89 9.86 11.26
N ARG A 48 -0.67 11.11 10.82
CA ARG A 48 0.49 11.53 10.03
C ARG A 48 1.80 11.25 10.78
N GLN A 49 1.89 11.58 12.06
CA GLN A 49 3.06 11.30 12.89
C GLN A 49 3.38 9.80 12.98
N LYS A 50 2.36 8.94 13.12
CA LYS A 50 2.55 7.48 13.10
C LYS A 50 3.03 6.95 11.75
N LEU A 51 2.52 7.49 10.65
CA LEU A 51 3.00 7.15 9.30
C LEU A 51 4.46 7.57 9.11
N MET A 52 4.83 8.76 9.59
CA MET A 52 6.19 9.29 9.50
C MET A 52 7.19 8.49 10.36
N GLN A 53 6.80 7.98 11.52
CA GLN A 53 7.69 7.18 12.38
C GLN A 53 8.14 5.86 11.74
N ARG A 54 7.38 5.31 10.79
CA ARG A 54 7.70 4.08 10.05
C ARG A 54 8.29 4.35 8.68
N SER A 55 8.39 5.61 8.27
CA SER A 55 8.90 5.97 6.96
C SER A 55 10.42 5.78 6.88
N ILE A 56 10.89 5.25 5.76
CA ILE A 56 12.32 5.17 5.44
C ILE A 56 12.87 6.49 4.96
N THR A 57 12.00 7.38 4.48
CA THR A 57 12.33 8.79 4.17
C THR A 57 11.09 9.65 4.29
N ASN A 58 11.25 10.89 4.72
CA ASN A 58 10.23 11.91 4.64
C ASN A 58 10.88 13.28 4.41
N LEU A 59 10.23 14.08 3.57
CA LEU A 59 10.64 15.41 3.20
C LEU A 59 9.46 16.36 3.24
N GLU A 60 9.70 17.56 3.70
CA GLU A 60 8.85 18.71 3.50
C GLU A 60 9.54 19.61 2.46
N VAL A 61 8.85 19.88 1.37
CA VAL A 61 9.42 20.55 0.21
C VAL A 61 8.57 21.73 -0.24
N ASN A 62 9.21 22.79 -0.69
CA ASN A 62 8.55 23.86 -1.42
C ASN A 62 8.65 23.54 -2.91
N LEU A 63 7.52 23.10 -3.47
CA LEU A 63 7.44 22.72 -4.88
C LEU A 63 7.44 23.94 -5.82
N THR A 64 7.13 25.14 -5.32
CA THR A 64 7.21 26.38 -6.10
C THR A 64 8.66 26.80 -6.34
N THR A 65 9.51 26.68 -5.32
CA THR A 65 10.93 27.11 -5.38
C THR A 65 11.92 25.96 -5.59
N ASP A 66 11.44 24.69 -5.63
CA ASP A 66 12.27 23.47 -5.71
C ASP A 66 13.19 23.28 -4.50
N GLU A 67 12.78 23.71 -3.31
CA GLU A 67 13.59 23.66 -2.09
C GLU A 67 13.13 22.55 -1.16
N VAL A 68 14.07 21.85 -0.53
CA VAL A 68 13.82 20.95 0.60
C VAL A 68 13.85 21.78 1.88
N ILE A 69 12.69 21.95 2.53
CA ILE A 69 12.55 22.71 3.78
C ILE A 69 13.03 21.89 4.96
N LYS A 70 12.63 20.60 4.97
CA LYS A 70 12.95 19.69 6.05
C LYS A 70 13.10 18.27 5.54
N ALA A 71 14.20 17.65 5.91
CA ALA A 71 14.45 16.25 5.63
C ALA A 71 14.62 15.50 6.96
N HIS A 72 13.82 14.46 7.15
CA HIS A 72 14.00 13.56 8.28
C HIS A 72 14.33 12.19 7.73
N ASN A 73 15.61 11.76 7.82
CA ASN A 73 15.98 10.35 7.81
C ASN A 73 17.35 10.01 7.25
N VAL A 74 17.68 8.76 7.56
CA VAL A 74 18.87 8.02 7.13
C VAL A 74 19.03 8.01 5.59
N THR A 75 17.92 7.96 4.83
CA THR A 75 17.99 7.86 3.36
C THR A 75 18.54 9.12 2.72
N TYR A 76 18.23 10.30 3.23
CA TYR A 76 18.76 11.57 2.71
C TYR A 76 20.29 11.61 2.83
N ASN A 77 20.80 11.22 3.99
CA ASN A 77 22.24 11.10 4.23
C ASN A 77 22.89 9.99 3.40
N LEU A 78 22.21 8.84 3.21
CA LEU A 78 22.69 7.74 2.37
C LEU A 78 22.81 8.12 0.88
N LEU A 79 21.99 9.06 0.41
CA LEU A 79 22.06 9.58 -0.95
C LEU A 79 23.20 10.60 -1.14
N GLY A 80 23.91 10.98 -0.08
CA GLY A 80 24.98 11.97 -0.11
C GLY A 80 24.49 13.36 -0.49
N LEU A 81 23.26 13.70 -0.08
CA LEU A 81 22.67 15.02 -0.27
C LEU A 81 23.04 15.91 0.91
N ASP A 82 23.33 17.16 0.64
CA ASP A 82 23.55 18.18 1.67
C ASP A 82 22.22 18.85 2.08
N GLU A 83 22.27 19.68 3.13
CA GLU A 83 21.07 20.36 3.65
C GLU A 83 20.45 21.38 2.66
N LYS A 84 21.16 21.71 1.58
CA LYS A 84 20.72 22.65 0.55
C LYS A 84 20.29 21.99 -0.75
N ALA A 85 20.30 20.65 -0.79
CA ALA A 85 19.90 19.93 -2.00
C ALA A 85 18.44 20.23 -2.34
N SER A 86 18.15 20.44 -3.62
CA SER A 86 16.80 20.68 -4.10
C SER A 86 15.97 19.40 -4.12
N TYR A 87 14.62 19.53 -4.21
CA TYR A 87 13.75 18.39 -4.42
C TYR A 87 14.09 17.64 -5.70
N SER A 88 14.39 18.37 -6.78
CA SER A 88 14.79 17.78 -8.06
C SER A 88 16.08 16.95 -7.95
N GLU A 89 17.05 17.39 -7.17
CA GLU A 89 18.28 16.61 -6.91
C GLU A 89 17.97 15.37 -6.08
N PHE A 90 17.11 15.49 -5.08
CA PHE A 90 16.64 14.34 -4.29
C PHE A 90 15.99 13.28 -5.18
N ILE A 91 15.07 13.66 -6.09
CA ILE A 91 14.42 12.74 -7.02
C ILE A 91 15.42 12.07 -7.96
N LYS A 92 16.38 12.83 -8.51
CA LYS A 92 17.47 12.30 -9.37
C LYS A 92 18.33 11.28 -8.64
N LYS A 93 18.55 11.45 -7.35
CA LYS A 93 19.30 10.48 -6.54
C LYS A 93 18.44 9.28 -6.15
N MET A 94 17.21 9.51 -5.74
CA MET A 94 16.29 8.45 -5.37
C MET A 94 16.07 7.45 -6.52
N VAL A 95 15.89 7.91 -7.75
CA VAL A 95 15.65 7.04 -8.92
C VAL A 95 16.81 6.07 -9.18
N THR A 96 18.04 6.39 -8.76
CA THR A 96 19.19 5.46 -8.91
C THR A 96 19.03 4.19 -8.07
N LEU A 97 18.21 4.23 -7.03
CA LEU A 97 17.91 3.10 -6.15
C LEU A 97 16.58 2.39 -6.49
N VAL A 98 15.82 2.93 -7.42
CA VAL A 98 14.59 2.30 -7.96
C VAL A 98 14.98 1.21 -8.95
N ALA A 99 14.24 0.08 -8.97
CA ALA A 99 14.43 -0.97 -9.96
C ALA A 99 14.21 -0.44 -11.39
N ASP A 100 14.97 -0.94 -12.37
CA ASP A 100 14.98 -0.38 -13.72
C ASP A 100 13.60 -0.34 -14.37
N GLU A 101 12.79 -1.36 -14.13
CA GLU A 101 11.41 -1.47 -14.60
C GLU A 101 10.47 -0.39 -14.04
N ASP A 102 10.75 0.09 -12.82
CA ASP A 102 9.91 1.07 -12.10
C ASP A 102 10.39 2.52 -12.27
N LYS A 103 11.59 2.77 -12.85
CA LYS A 103 12.20 4.10 -12.94
C LYS A 103 11.33 5.11 -13.69
N HIS A 104 10.73 4.69 -14.82
CA HIS A 104 9.84 5.54 -15.60
C HIS A 104 8.62 5.95 -14.77
N LEU A 105 7.93 4.98 -14.18
CA LEU A 105 6.78 5.24 -13.33
C LEU A 105 7.13 6.21 -12.17
N PHE A 106 8.31 6.02 -11.55
CA PHE A 106 8.76 6.88 -10.45
C PHE A 106 8.99 8.32 -10.90
N LEU A 107 9.70 8.54 -12.01
CA LEU A 107 9.99 9.87 -12.55
C LEU A 107 8.73 10.56 -13.08
N ASP A 108 7.86 9.83 -13.78
CA ASP A 108 6.59 10.35 -14.30
C ASP A 108 5.63 10.75 -13.18
N THR A 109 5.77 10.12 -12.00
CA THR A 109 4.94 10.46 -10.83
C THR A 109 5.54 11.58 -9.98
N PHE A 110 6.85 11.53 -9.69
CA PHE A 110 7.49 12.40 -8.70
C PHE A 110 8.48 13.42 -9.28
N GLY A 111 8.67 13.46 -10.60
CA GLY A 111 9.41 14.56 -11.22
C GLY A 111 8.74 15.91 -10.90
N LEU A 112 9.53 16.96 -10.65
CA LEU A 112 9.03 18.26 -10.17
C LEU A 112 7.89 18.82 -11.04
N ASP A 113 8.07 18.80 -12.36
CA ASP A 113 7.06 19.34 -13.28
C ASP A 113 5.79 18.48 -13.29
N ASN A 114 5.94 17.16 -13.19
CA ASN A 114 4.82 16.21 -13.12
C ASN A 114 4.03 16.36 -11.81
N VAL A 115 4.72 16.60 -10.71
CA VAL A 115 4.11 16.85 -9.40
C VAL A 115 3.29 18.15 -9.41
N ARG A 116 3.86 19.22 -9.97
CA ARG A 116 3.18 20.52 -10.16
C ARG A 116 1.94 20.36 -11.05
N GLN A 117 2.09 19.64 -12.17
CA GLN A 117 0.99 19.40 -13.10
C GLN A 117 -0.14 18.59 -12.43
N ALA A 118 0.20 17.56 -11.67
CA ALA A 118 -0.76 16.76 -10.94
C ALA A 118 -1.61 17.60 -9.96
N TYR A 119 -0.99 18.54 -9.25
CA TYR A 119 -1.72 19.48 -8.41
C TYR A 119 -2.64 20.39 -9.24
N HIS A 120 -2.18 20.93 -10.36
CA HIS A 120 -3.00 21.74 -11.27
C HIS A 120 -4.17 20.97 -11.86
N ASP A 121 -4.02 19.66 -12.06
CA ASP A 121 -5.07 18.74 -12.50
C ASP A 121 -6.07 18.38 -11.38
N GLY A 122 -5.93 18.98 -10.19
CA GLY A 122 -6.84 18.82 -9.05
C GLY A 122 -6.62 17.57 -8.24
N LYS A 123 -5.42 16.96 -8.30
CA LYS A 123 -5.07 15.84 -7.42
C LYS A 123 -4.64 16.37 -6.05
N ASP A 124 -5.12 15.74 -4.99
CA ASP A 124 -4.75 16.08 -3.61
C ASP A 124 -3.49 15.34 -3.15
N ASP A 125 -3.20 14.19 -3.75
CA ASP A 125 -2.02 13.38 -3.46
C ASP A 125 -1.57 12.53 -4.65
N LEU A 126 -0.33 12.02 -4.55
CA LEU A 126 0.23 11.01 -5.46
C LEU A 126 0.72 9.82 -4.65
N ARG A 127 0.50 8.62 -5.19
CA ARG A 127 0.93 7.39 -4.53
C ARG A 127 1.32 6.32 -5.52
N ILE A 128 2.52 5.73 -5.35
CA ILE A 128 2.94 4.52 -6.06
C ILE A 128 3.67 3.56 -5.13
N SER A 129 3.78 2.31 -5.55
CA SER A 129 4.62 1.30 -4.91
C SER A 129 5.55 0.70 -5.94
N PHE A 130 6.82 0.53 -5.58
CA PHE A 130 7.88 0.07 -6.47
C PHE A 130 8.96 -0.69 -5.70
N LEU A 131 9.85 -1.37 -6.44
CA LEU A 131 11.01 -2.03 -5.88
C LEU A 131 12.17 -1.02 -5.71
N PHE A 132 12.66 -0.93 -4.48
CA PHE A 132 13.72 -0.01 -4.07
C PHE A 132 14.91 -0.77 -3.52
N TYR A 133 16.13 -0.48 -4.03
CA TYR A 133 17.35 -1.08 -3.50
C TYR A 133 17.68 -0.49 -2.12
N ARG A 134 17.89 -1.35 -1.15
CA ARG A 134 18.23 -1.00 0.23
C ARG A 134 19.71 -1.24 0.48
N PRO A 135 20.55 -0.22 0.47
CA PRO A 135 21.98 -0.38 0.66
C PRO A 135 22.35 -1.11 1.96
N THR A 136 21.62 -0.84 3.04
CA THR A 136 21.84 -1.46 4.36
C THR A 136 21.51 -2.97 4.38
N LYS A 137 20.51 -3.41 3.59
CA LYS A 137 20.09 -4.82 3.48
C LYS A 137 20.68 -5.50 2.24
N LYS A 138 21.36 -4.75 1.35
CA LYS A 138 21.94 -5.23 0.08
C LYS A 138 20.95 -5.99 -0.81
N ARG A 139 19.68 -5.56 -0.81
CA ARG A 139 18.61 -6.19 -1.60
C ARG A 139 17.51 -5.19 -1.95
N TYR A 140 16.75 -5.52 -3.00
CA TYR A 140 15.51 -4.83 -3.30
C TYR A 140 14.41 -5.21 -2.30
N GLY A 141 13.52 -4.27 -2.03
CA GLY A 141 12.31 -4.47 -1.24
C GLY A 141 11.23 -3.48 -1.66
N TRP A 142 9.98 -3.86 -1.44
CA TRP A 142 8.84 -3.02 -1.77
C TRP A 142 8.76 -1.78 -0.89
N VAL A 143 8.59 -0.64 -1.54
CA VAL A 143 8.39 0.67 -0.90
C VAL A 143 7.12 1.29 -1.46
N SER A 144 6.32 1.88 -0.60
CA SER A 144 5.19 2.74 -0.98
C SER A 144 5.54 4.18 -0.71
N THR A 145 5.51 5.01 -1.75
CA THR A 145 5.83 6.43 -1.67
C THR A 145 4.59 7.27 -1.91
N HIS A 146 4.45 8.30 -1.11
CA HIS A 146 3.37 9.28 -1.14
C HIS A 146 3.91 10.68 -1.25
N MET A 147 3.22 11.53 -2.01
CA MET A 147 3.33 12.98 -2.00
C MET A 147 1.95 13.55 -1.71
N MET A 148 1.82 14.34 -0.66
CA MET A 148 0.60 15.12 -0.37
C MET A 148 0.88 16.58 -0.66
N PHE A 149 -0.12 17.30 -1.17
CA PHE A 149 -0.03 18.71 -1.51
C PHE A 149 -0.68 19.57 -0.43
N LEU A 150 -0.10 20.73 -0.21
CA LEU A 150 -0.67 21.81 0.60
C LEU A 150 -0.34 23.14 -0.07
N TYR A 151 -1.37 23.87 -0.46
CA TYR A 151 -1.20 25.23 -0.97
C TYR A 151 -1.34 26.25 0.16
N ASN A 152 -0.34 27.09 0.29
CA ASN A 152 -0.35 28.18 1.25
C ASN A 152 -0.80 29.46 0.54
N GLU A 153 -2.02 29.91 0.82
CA GLU A 153 -2.62 31.10 0.21
C GLU A 153 -1.89 32.40 0.58
N GLU A 154 -1.35 32.51 1.80
CA GLU A 154 -0.66 33.71 2.27
C GLU A 154 0.67 33.94 1.53
N THR A 155 1.41 32.86 1.28
CA THR A 155 2.72 32.91 0.60
C THR A 155 2.64 32.61 -0.88
N ASN A 156 1.49 32.19 -1.38
CA ASN A 156 1.28 31.76 -2.76
C ASN A 156 2.23 30.63 -3.18
N GLN A 157 2.46 29.68 -2.24
CA GLN A 157 3.43 28.60 -2.43
C GLN A 157 2.76 27.23 -2.34
N LEU A 158 3.16 26.35 -3.25
CA LEU A 158 2.79 24.94 -3.23
C LEU A 158 3.83 24.15 -2.42
N MET A 159 3.36 23.55 -1.34
CA MET A 159 4.15 22.70 -0.46
C MET A 159 3.86 21.24 -0.77
N GLY A 160 4.86 20.38 -0.59
CA GLY A 160 4.73 18.94 -0.71
C GLY A 160 5.24 18.22 0.52
N PHE A 161 4.55 17.17 0.93
CA PHE A 161 4.99 16.23 1.96
C PHE A 161 5.24 14.87 1.31
N PHE A 162 6.52 14.60 1.04
CA PHE A 162 6.97 13.35 0.45
C PHE A 162 7.38 12.38 1.56
N TYR A 163 6.82 11.17 1.54
CA TYR A 163 7.26 10.12 2.46
C TYR A 163 7.21 8.74 1.80
N ALA A 164 8.13 7.88 2.21
CA ALA A 164 8.24 6.52 1.70
C ALA A 164 8.25 5.52 2.85
N ASN A 165 7.40 4.50 2.76
CA ASN A 165 7.26 3.46 3.75
C ASN A 165 7.76 2.11 3.24
N ASP A 166 8.45 1.36 4.11
CA ASP A 166 8.76 -0.04 3.87
C ASP A 166 7.48 -0.88 3.95
N ILE A 167 7.11 -1.51 2.84
CA ILE A 167 5.96 -2.41 2.75
C ILE A 167 6.38 -3.84 2.33
N ASP A 168 7.69 -4.17 2.38
CA ASP A 168 8.21 -5.43 1.87
C ASP A 168 7.62 -6.64 2.61
N ASP A 169 7.59 -6.59 3.93
CA ASP A 169 7.08 -7.69 4.75
C ASP A 169 5.57 -7.89 4.52
N ASP A 170 4.79 -6.81 4.45
CA ASP A 170 3.35 -6.88 4.17
C ASP A 170 3.06 -7.40 2.76
N LYS A 171 3.82 -6.95 1.77
CA LYS A 171 3.71 -7.42 0.38
C LYS A 171 4.07 -8.89 0.27
N ARG A 172 5.20 -9.32 0.86
CA ARG A 172 5.64 -10.72 0.86
C ARG A 172 4.62 -11.62 1.53
N LYS A 173 4.09 -11.20 2.69
CA LYS A 173 3.04 -11.91 3.39
C LYS A 173 1.78 -12.04 2.56
N THR A 174 1.36 -10.96 1.91
CA THR A 174 0.18 -10.96 1.02
C THR A 174 0.38 -11.90 -0.17
N ILE A 175 1.55 -11.86 -0.83
CA ILE A 175 1.89 -12.75 -1.95
C ILE A 175 1.86 -14.21 -1.49
N GLU A 176 2.46 -14.51 -0.33
CA GLU A 176 2.48 -15.88 0.19
C GLU A 176 1.08 -16.37 0.57
N LEU A 177 0.27 -15.56 1.25
CA LEU A 177 -1.12 -15.90 1.55
C LEU A 177 -1.95 -16.12 0.27
N THR A 178 -1.73 -15.28 -0.74
CA THR A 178 -2.40 -15.44 -2.05
C THR A 178 -1.95 -16.74 -2.72
N ARG A 179 -0.66 -17.05 -2.69
CA ARG A 179 -0.13 -18.31 -3.22
C ARG A 179 -0.76 -19.52 -2.52
N GLN A 180 -0.77 -19.52 -1.18
CA GLN A 180 -1.37 -20.60 -0.39
C GLN A 180 -2.87 -20.75 -0.66
N ALA A 181 -3.59 -19.66 -0.86
CA ALA A 181 -5.02 -19.70 -1.17
C ALA A 181 -5.32 -20.23 -2.59
N ARG A 182 -4.36 -20.15 -3.52
CA ARG A 182 -4.54 -20.51 -4.95
C ARG A 182 -3.87 -21.80 -5.37
N THR A 183 -2.89 -22.30 -4.62
CA THR A 183 -2.14 -23.48 -4.99
C THR A 183 -2.42 -24.66 -4.07
N ASP A 184 -2.27 -25.88 -4.60
CA ASP A 184 -2.24 -27.12 -3.84
C ASP A 184 -0.91 -27.23 -3.09
N ALA A 185 -0.96 -27.47 -1.78
CA ALA A 185 0.22 -27.48 -0.92
C ALA A 185 1.21 -28.61 -1.23
N LEU A 186 0.73 -29.74 -1.76
CA LEU A 186 1.57 -30.91 -2.05
C LEU A 186 2.30 -30.75 -3.38
N THR A 187 1.60 -30.32 -4.43
CA THR A 187 2.07 -30.33 -5.81
C THR A 187 2.52 -28.96 -6.31
N GLY A 188 2.11 -27.88 -5.65
CA GLY A 188 2.38 -26.50 -6.09
C GLY A 188 1.63 -26.08 -7.37
N LEU A 189 0.77 -26.94 -7.92
CA LEU A 189 -0.16 -26.58 -8.98
C LEU A 189 -1.29 -25.70 -8.45
N ILE A 190 -2.08 -25.07 -9.31
CA ILE A 190 -3.27 -24.38 -8.82
C ILE A 190 -4.26 -25.39 -8.22
N ASN A 191 -4.92 -24.97 -7.14
CA ASN A 191 -5.86 -25.81 -6.43
C ASN A 191 -7.24 -25.83 -7.11
N ARG A 192 -8.12 -26.72 -6.70
CA ARG A 192 -9.48 -26.85 -7.23
C ARG A 192 -10.22 -25.53 -7.32
N ARG A 193 -10.19 -24.73 -6.24
CA ARG A 193 -10.92 -23.45 -6.19
C ARG A 193 -10.45 -22.48 -7.26
N GLU A 194 -9.14 -22.37 -7.46
CA GLU A 194 -8.58 -21.50 -8.47
C GLU A 194 -8.78 -22.04 -9.87
N LEU A 195 -8.74 -23.39 -10.06
CA LEU A 195 -9.14 -24.04 -11.32
C LEU A 195 -10.56 -23.67 -11.74
N GLU A 196 -11.54 -23.86 -10.84
CA GLU A 196 -12.94 -23.54 -11.10
C GLU A 196 -13.13 -22.06 -11.50
N ARG A 197 -12.39 -21.17 -10.84
CA ARG A 197 -12.41 -19.74 -11.15
C ARG A 197 -11.84 -19.43 -12.53
N VAL A 198 -10.68 -20.01 -12.86
CA VAL A 198 -10.02 -19.80 -14.17
C VAL A 198 -10.86 -20.37 -15.29
N ILE A 199 -11.35 -21.62 -15.15
CA ILE A 199 -12.22 -22.24 -16.16
C ILE A 199 -13.45 -21.37 -16.42
N THR A 200 -14.09 -20.87 -15.37
CA THR A 200 -15.27 -19.99 -15.51
C THR A 200 -14.92 -18.70 -16.27
N SER A 201 -13.79 -18.10 -15.96
CA SER A 201 -13.31 -16.89 -16.63
C SER A 201 -13.00 -17.15 -18.10
N GLU A 202 -12.27 -18.23 -18.41
CA GLU A 202 -11.89 -18.57 -19.77
C GLU A 202 -13.11 -18.86 -20.66
N ILE A 203 -14.09 -19.60 -20.14
CA ILE A 203 -15.35 -19.87 -20.88
C ILE A 203 -16.06 -18.56 -21.26
N GLN A 204 -16.02 -17.55 -20.39
CA GLN A 204 -16.65 -16.24 -20.65
C GLN A 204 -15.92 -15.40 -21.69
N LEU A 205 -14.63 -15.66 -21.88
CA LEU A 205 -13.75 -14.90 -22.78
C LEU A 205 -13.58 -15.55 -24.17
N VAL A 206 -14.10 -16.78 -24.37
CA VAL A 206 -14.01 -17.47 -25.66
C VAL A 206 -14.85 -16.75 -26.71
N GLU A 207 -14.17 -16.21 -27.71
CA GLU A 207 -14.84 -15.61 -28.87
C GLU A 207 -15.41 -16.68 -29.83
N PRO A 208 -16.47 -16.35 -30.61
CA PRO A 208 -17.01 -17.26 -31.59
C PRO A 208 -15.94 -17.72 -32.60
N GLY A 209 -15.75 -19.03 -32.72
CA GLY A 209 -14.76 -19.64 -33.62
C GLY A 209 -13.43 -20.03 -32.93
N ASN A 210 -13.24 -19.66 -31.65
CA ASN A 210 -12.13 -20.14 -30.84
C ASN A 210 -12.55 -21.37 -30.05
N TYR A 211 -11.62 -22.28 -29.79
CA TYR A 211 -11.84 -23.52 -29.07
C TYR A 211 -10.81 -23.69 -27.97
N GLY A 212 -11.25 -24.13 -26.79
CA GLY A 212 -10.43 -24.62 -25.70
C GLY A 212 -10.70 -26.11 -25.44
N ALA A 213 -9.79 -26.78 -24.78
CA ALA A 213 -9.99 -28.15 -24.31
C ALA A 213 -9.77 -28.20 -22.80
N LEU A 214 -10.61 -28.91 -22.09
CA LEU A 214 -10.49 -29.23 -20.68
C LEU A 214 -10.25 -30.72 -20.53
N PHE A 215 -9.18 -31.09 -19.82
CA PHE A 215 -8.86 -32.49 -19.51
C PHE A 215 -8.99 -32.72 -18.01
N MET A 216 -9.70 -33.78 -17.65
CA MET A 216 -9.65 -34.34 -16.31
C MET A 216 -8.79 -35.58 -16.36
N ILE A 217 -7.74 -35.63 -15.56
CA ILE A 217 -6.72 -36.68 -15.55
C ILE A 217 -6.70 -37.29 -14.17
N ASP A 218 -6.77 -38.61 -14.10
CA ASP A 218 -6.73 -39.40 -12.87
C ASP A 218 -5.51 -40.34 -12.89
N VAL A 219 -4.92 -40.62 -11.72
CA VAL A 219 -3.75 -41.49 -11.63
C VAL A 219 -4.20 -42.95 -11.39
N ASP A 220 -4.12 -43.76 -12.43
CA ASP A 220 -4.51 -45.16 -12.35
C ASP A 220 -3.85 -45.91 -11.20
N ASN A 221 -4.66 -46.64 -10.45
CA ASN A 221 -4.22 -47.47 -9.33
C ASN A 221 -3.46 -46.74 -8.21
N PHE A 222 -3.67 -45.43 -8.04
CA PHE A 222 -2.97 -44.63 -7.02
C PHE A 222 -3.14 -45.21 -5.60
N LYS A 223 -4.29 -45.79 -5.29
CA LYS A 223 -4.51 -46.46 -4.01
C LYS A 223 -3.54 -47.62 -3.79
N LEU A 224 -3.24 -48.41 -4.83
CA LEU A 224 -2.26 -49.52 -4.71
C LEU A 224 -0.84 -49.00 -4.41
N VAL A 225 -0.48 -47.83 -4.93
CA VAL A 225 0.81 -47.19 -4.60
C VAL A 225 0.88 -46.86 -3.11
N ASN A 226 -0.19 -46.28 -2.57
CA ASN A 226 -0.27 -45.99 -1.14
C ASN A 226 -0.25 -47.24 -0.26
N ASP A 227 -1.07 -48.23 -0.62
CA ASP A 227 -1.21 -49.48 0.16
C ASP A 227 0.08 -50.29 0.17
N ALA A 228 0.84 -50.29 -0.93
CA ALA A 228 2.10 -51.05 -1.05
C ALA A 228 3.30 -50.31 -0.46
N ASN A 229 3.40 -48.98 -0.58
CA ASN A 229 4.60 -48.20 -0.30
C ASN A 229 4.40 -47.07 0.73
N GLY A 230 3.17 -46.92 1.24
CA GLY A 230 2.80 -45.87 2.18
C GLY A 230 2.50 -44.51 1.55
N HIS A 231 1.88 -43.65 2.32
CA HIS A 231 1.44 -42.32 1.85
C HIS A 231 2.57 -41.40 1.35
N SER A 232 3.77 -41.55 1.91
CA SER A 232 4.94 -40.76 1.43
C SER A 232 5.28 -41.06 -0.03
N ALA A 233 5.20 -42.35 -0.45
CA ALA A 233 5.42 -42.73 -1.84
C ALA A 233 4.28 -42.23 -2.76
N GLY A 234 3.04 -42.23 -2.26
CA GLY A 234 1.93 -41.61 -2.95
C GLY A 234 2.12 -40.09 -3.17
N ASP A 235 2.56 -39.39 -2.13
CA ASP A 235 2.87 -37.95 -2.22
C ASP A 235 3.98 -37.66 -3.25
N GLU A 236 5.03 -38.48 -3.29
CA GLU A 236 6.08 -38.36 -4.30
C GLU A 236 5.56 -38.66 -5.71
N THR A 237 4.67 -39.63 -5.87
CA THR A 237 4.02 -39.95 -7.13
C THR A 237 3.19 -38.74 -7.61
N LEU A 238 2.39 -38.11 -6.74
CA LEU A 238 1.61 -36.95 -7.10
C LEU A 238 2.49 -35.75 -7.48
N ARG A 239 3.60 -35.52 -6.77
CA ARG A 239 4.58 -34.48 -7.13
C ARG A 239 5.22 -34.78 -8.50
N PHE A 240 5.56 -36.03 -8.77
CA PHE A 240 6.10 -36.42 -10.07
C PHE A 240 5.11 -36.20 -11.20
N VAL A 241 3.86 -36.63 -11.05
CA VAL A 241 2.78 -36.42 -12.04
C VAL A 241 2.57 -34.93 -12.28
N ALA A 242 2.45 -34.12 -11.23
CA ALA A 242 2.28 -32.68 -11.29
C ALA A 242 3.40 -32.00 -12.10
N ASN A 243 4.68 -32.34 -11.80
CA ASN A 243 5.81 -31.80 -12.52
C ASN A 243 5.82 -32.24 -13.99
N ARG A 244 5.44 -33.49 -14.26
CA ARG A 244 5.34 -34.00 -15.62
C ARG A 244 4.28 -33.29 -16.42
N LEU A 245 3.07 -33.14 -15.88
CA LEU A 245 1.99 -32.38 -16.52
C LEU A 245 2.44 -30.95 -16.81
N LYS A 246 3.00 -30.25 -15.82
CA LYS A 246 3.50 -28.88 -16.02
C LYS A 246 4.54 -28.76 -17.13
N SER A 247 5.35 -29.81 -17.36
CA SER A 247 6.36 -29.81 -18.42
C SER A 247 5.81 -30.12 -19.82
N LEU A 248 4.62 -30.72 -19.91
CA LEU A 248 3.97 -31.11 -21.17
C LEU A 248 3.11 -29.98 -21.76
N PHE A 249 2.58 -29.13 -20.90
CA PHE A 249 1.72 -28.01 -21.29
C PHE A 249 2.53 -26.73 -21.54
N ARG A 250 2.00 -25.81 -22.34
CA ARG A 250 2.63 -24.52 -22.65
C ARG A 250 2.50 -23.57 -21.45
N GLY A 251 3.30 -22.51 -21.42
CA GLY A 251 3.29 -21.53 -20.34
C GLY A 251 1.93 -20.85 -20.11
N ASP A 252 1.14 -20.73 -21.16
CA ASP A 252 -0.20 -20.12 -21.11
C ASP A 252 -1.31 -21.13 -20.78
N ASP A 253 -1.01 -22.43 -20.83
CA ASP A 253 -1.97 -23.48 -20.42
C ASP A 253 -2.03 -23.58 -18.90
N VAL A 254 -3.22 -23.84 -18.40
CA VAL A 254 -3.49 -23.93 -16.96
C VAL A 254 -3.48 -25.39 -16.52
N VAL A 255 -2.64 -25.71 -15.55
CA VAL A 255 -2.55 -27.07 -14.95
C VAL A 255 -2.80 -26.96 -13.46
N GLY A 256 -3.73 -27.78 -12.95
CA GLY A 256 -4.10 -27.78 -11.54
C GLY A 256 -4.36 -29.16 -10.99
N ARG A 257 -4.48 -29.24 -9.65
CA ARG A 257 -4.93 -30.46 -8.95
C ARG A 257 -6.34 -30.23 -8.42
N PHE A 258 -7.26 -31.09 -8.86
CA PHE A 258 -8.66 -30.99 -8.48
C PHE A 258 -8.92 -31.59 -7.09
N GLY A 259 -8.23 -32.69 -6.75
CA GLY A 259 -8.25 -33.31 -5.43
C GLY A 259 -7.80 -34.77 -5.50
N GLY A 260 -7.30 -35.32 -4.39
CA GLY A 260 -6.83 -36.70 -4.37
C GLY A 260 -5.74 -36.95 -5.43
N ASP A 261 -6.03 -37.81 -6.38
CA ASP A 261 -5.23 -38.20 -7.53
C ASP A 261 -5.70 -37.58 -8.87
N GLU A 262 -6.67 -36.64 -8.81
CA GLU A 262 -7.27 -35.97 -9.97
C GLU A 262 -6.56 -34.64 -10.30
N PHE A 263 -6.26 -34.44 -11.60
CA PHE A 263 -5.63 -33.26 -12.16
C PHE A 263 -6.43 -32.67 -13.32
#